data_d8ef14b4da89743b8800a787d66571dc
#
_entry.id   d8ef14b4da89743b8800a787d66571dc
#
_cell.length_a   1.000
_cell.length_b   1.000
_cell.length_c   1.000
_cell.angle_alpha   90.00
_cell.angle_beta   90.00
_cell.angle_gamma   90.00
#
_symmetry.space_group_name_H-M   'P 1'
#
loop_
_entity.id
_entity.type
_entity.pdbx_description
1 polymer ?
#
loop_
_entity_poly.entity_id
_entity_poly.type
_entity_poly.pdbx_seq_one_letter_code
_entity_poly.pdbx_strand_id
1 'polypeptide(L)'
;MSEHQVLAHVDEYLSIGIEYDCSDIHLPTRYPPAWRRYGTLAPIWEDPPPLTAEDTERLAKSFLTEKEWGRLQKVGDVDFAYQNEQGRFRASVVKQRLGLDI
;
A
#
# COMPACT_ATOMS: atom_id res chain seq x y z
N MET A 1 19.40 13.45 4.07
CA MET A 1 18.79 12.18 3.70
C MET A 1 17.46 12.02 4.44
N SER A 2 16.44 11.61 3.73
CA SER A 2 15.16 11.39 4.36
C SER A 2 15.20 10.14 5.24
N GLU A 3 14.67 10.24 6.46
CA GLU A 3 14.50 9.09 7.34
C GLU A 3 13.35 8.20 6.86
N HIS A 4 12.46 8.74 6.01
CA HIS A 4 11.24 8.10 5.58
C HIS A 4 11.36 7.67 4.14
N GLN A 5 12.15 6.63 3.92
CA GLN A 5 12.29 6.03 2.61
C GLN A 5 11.09 5.13 2.33
N VAL A 6 10.87 4.84 1.05
CA VAL A 6 9.85 3.89 0.66
C VAL A 6 10.21 2.51 1.22
N LEU A 7 9.29 1.93 1.96
CA LEU A 7 9.50 0.62 2.55
C LEU A 7 9.37 -0.48 1.48
N ALA A 8 9.99 -1.62 1.75
CA ALA A 8 10.11 -2.68 0.74
C ALA A 8 8.90 -3.62 0.68
N HIS A 9 8.14 -3.72 1.77
CA HIS A 9 7.05 -4.67 1.88
C HIS A 9 5.82 -4.02 2.51
N VAL A 10 4.65 -4.43 2.04
CA VAL A 10 3.38 -3.94 2.57
C VAL A 10 3.26 -4.16 4.08
N ASP A 11 3.79 -5.27 4.59
CA ASP A 11 3.74 -5.57 6.02
C ASP A 11 4.38 -4.50 6.88
N GLU A 12 5.39 -3.82 6.38
CA GLU A 12 6.04 -2.74 7.11
C GLU A 12 5.10 -1.55 7.30
N TYR A 13 4.32 -1.21 6.28
CA TYR A 13 3.31 -0.16 6.38
C TYR A 13 2.17 -0.57 7.31
N LEU A 14 1.78 -1.84 7.26
CA LEU A 14 0.72 -2.35 8.13
C LEU A 14 1.15 -2.32 9.60
N SER A 15 2.42 -2.63 9.89
CA SER A 15 2.96 -2.51 11.24
C SER A 15 2.85 -1.10 11.78
N ILE A 16 3.21 -0.13 10.98
CA ILE A 16 3.10 1.29 11.36
C ILE A 16 1.65 1.65 11.63
N GLY A 17 0.75 1.22 10.74
CA GLY A 17 -0.67 1.50 10.89
C GLY A 17 -1.26 0.93 12.18
N ILE A 18 -0.89 -0.28 12.52
CA ILE A 18 -1.36 -0.92 13.76
C ILE A 18 -0.82 -0.19 14.98
N GLU A 19 0.47 0.17 14.95
CA GLU A 19 1.11 0.87 16.07
C GLU A 19 0.42 2.22 16.36
N TYR A 20 0.02 2.93 15.33
CA TYR A 20 -0.60 4.25 15.47
C TYR A 20 -2.13 4.22 15.35
N ASP A 21 -2.72 3.03 15.36
CA ASP A 21 -4.17 2.85 15.42
C ASP A 21 -4.92 3.50 14.26
N CYS A 22 -4.40 3.36 13.05
CA CYS A 22 -5.10 3.86 11.86
C CYS A 22 -6.12 2.83 11.36
N SER A 23 -7.09 3.29 10.60
CA SER A 23 -8.12 2.42 10.00
C SER A 23 -7.76 1.95 8.60
N ASP A 24 -6.98 2.72 7.86
CA ASP A 24 -6.64 2.44 6.47
C ASP A 24 -5.22 2.87 6.16
N ILE A 25 -4.57 2.13 5.26
CA ILE A 25 -3.29 2.49 4.66
C ILE A 25 -3.50 2.61 3.16
N HIS A 26 -3.00 3.69 2.56
CA HIS A 26 -3.07 3.94 1.13
C HIS A 26 -1.68 4.11 0.55
N LEU A 27 -1.37 3.39 -0.50
CA LEU A 27 -0.08 3.42 -1.17
C LEU A 27 -0.29 3.72 -2.66
N PRO A 28 -0.63 4.96 -3.01
CA PRO A 28 -0.93 5.33 -4.39
C PRO A 28 0.33 5.72 -5.16
N THR A 29 0.30 5.49 -6.48
CA THR A 29 1.37 5.97 -7.36
C THR A 29 1.33 7.49 -7.46
N ARG A 30 2.50 8.13 -7.38
CA ARG A 30 2.73 9.58 -7.53
C ARG A 30 2.32 10.40 -6.32
N TYR A 31 1.88 9.76 -5.27
CA TYR A 31 1.54 10.43 -4.01
C TYR A 31 2.27 9.73 -2.88
N PRO A 32 2.48 10.40 -1.75
CA PRO A 32 3.13 9.76 -0.62
C PRO A 32 2.24 8.73 0.04
N PRO A 33 2.84 7.75 0.76
CA PRO A 33 2.04 6.84 1.59
C PRO A 33 1.16 7.63 2.55
N ALA A 34 -0.08 7.22 2.68
CA ALA A 34 -1.06 7.92 3.50
C ALA A 34 -1.85 6.93 4.36
N TRP A 35 -2.45 7.45 5.41
CA TRP A 35 -3.33 6.66 6.27
C TRP A 35 -4.57 7.46 6.64
N ARG A 36 -5.60 6.75 7.05
CA ARG A 36 -6.75 7.38 7.69
C ARG A 36 -6.66 7.11 9.18
N ARG A 37 -6.59 8.18 9.96
CA ARG A 37 -6.56 8.13 11.41
C ARG A 37 -7.64 9.04 11.95
N TYR A 38 -8.48 8.50 12.83
CA TYR A 38 -9.58 9.27 13.43
C TYR A 38 -10.44 9.97 12.37
N GLY A 39 -10.67 9.27 11.25
CA GLY A 39 -11.49 9.81 10.16
C GLY A 39 -10.78 10.77 9.21
N THR A 40 -9.54 11.12 9.46
CA THR A 40 -8.80 12.08 8.64
C THR A 40 -7.73 11.37 7.81
N LEU A 41 -7.74 11.61 6.51
CA LEU A 41 -6.72 11.10 5.58
C LEU A 41 -5.54 12.07 5.56
N ALA A 42 -4.34 11.56 5.80
CA ALA A 42 -3.13 12.37 5.85
C ALA A 42 -1.91 11.53 5.48
N PRO A 43 -0.81 12.15 5.02
CA PRO A 43 0.44 11.41 4.83
C PRO A 43 0.91 10.78 6.14
N ILE A 44 1.53 9.59 6.03
CA ILE A 44 2.01 8.86 7.22
C ILE A 44 3.10 9.64 7.94
N TRP A 45 3.97 10.27 7.17
CA TRP A 45 5.08 11.03 7.71
C TRP A 45 4.99 12.49 7.27
N GLU A 46 5.68 13.35 7.98
CA GLU A 46 5.85 14.73 7.57
C GLU A 46 6.80 14.78 6.37
N ASP A 47 6.39 15.45 5.32
CA ASP A 47 7.17 15.67 4.11
C ASP A 47 7.73 14.38 3.48
N PRO A 48 6.90 13.35 3.24
CA PRO A 48 7.37 12.09 2.67
C PRO A 48 7.54 12.21 1.16
N PRO A 49 8.43 11.38 0.57
CA PRO A 49 8.53 11.34 -0.88
C PRO A 49 7.31 10.63 -1.48
N PRO A 50 6.88 11.02 -2.68
CA PRO A 50 5.81 10.30 -3.36
C PRO A 50 6.28 8.91 -3.81
N LEU A 51 5.35 7.98 -3.91
CA LEU A 51 5.63 6.64 -4.44
C LEU A 51 5.75 6.70 -5.96
N THR A 52 6.74 6.00 -6.50
CA THR A 52 6.86 5.85 -7.94
C THR A 52 6.06 4.64 -8.41
N ALA A 53 5.88 4.52 -9.73
CA ALA A 53 5.23 3.33 -10.30
C ALA A 53 6.01 2.06 -9.98
N GLU A 54 7.35 2.15 -9.95
CA GLU A 54 8.19 1.01 -9.57
C GLU A 54 8.03 0.64 -8.11
N ASP A 55 7.88 1.64 -7.24
CA ASP A 55 7.63 1.42 -5.82
C ASP A 55 6.32 0.67 -5.60
N THR A 56 5.24 1.12 -6.22
CA THR A 56 3.93 0.49 -6.04
C THR A 56 3.89 -0.91 -6.66
N GLU A 57 4.57 -1.13 -7.78
CA GLU A 57 4.68 -2.48 -8.34
C GLU A 57 5.42 -3.41 -7.39
N ARG A 58 6.53 -2.97 -6.82
CA ARG A 58 7.29 -3.75 -5.85
C ARG A 58 6.46 -4.05 -4.61
N LEU A 59 5.75 -3.05 -4.10
CA LEU A 59 4.89 -3.23 -2.93
C LEU A 59 3.75 -4.21 -3.23
N ALA A 60 3.11 -4.09 -4.38
CA ALA A 60 2.06 -5.03 -4.79
C ALA A 60 2.60 -6.45 -4.86
N LYS A 61 3.74 -6.65 -5.49
CA LYS A 61 4.36 -7.98 -5.60
C LYS A 61 4.77 -8.54 -4.24
N SER A 62 4.96 -7.70 -3.25
CA SER A 62 5.35 -8.15 -1.92
C SER A 62 4.25 -8.96 -1.22
N PHE A 63 2.99 -8.78 -1.59
CA PHE A 63 1.89 -9.44 -0.90
C PHE A 63 0.85 -10.09 -1.82
N LEU A 64 0.94 -9.92 -3.13
CA LEU A 64 0.05 -10.60 -4.07
C LEU A 64 0.61 -11.98 -4.43
N THR A 65 -0.29 -12.97 -4.51
CA THR A 65 0.06 -14.27 -5.09
C THR A 65 0.18 -14.14 -6.60
N GLU A 66 0.75 -15.15 -7.26
CA GLU A 66 0.83 -15.15 -8.72
C GLU A 66 -0.56 -15.09 -9.35
N LYS A 67 -1.53 -15.74 -8.75
CA LYS A 67 -2.91 -15.73 -9.22
C LYS A 67 -3.51 -14.32 -9.13
N GLU A 68 -3.29 -13.65 -8.02
CA GLU A 68 -3.79 -12.29 -7.80
C GLU A 68 -3.09 -11.31 -8.73
N TRP A 69 -1.79 -11.45 -8.91
CA TRP A 69 -1.03 -10.62 -9.84
C TRP A 69 -1.55 -10.79 -11.28
N GLY A 70 -1.80 -12.03 -11.69
CA GLY A 70 -2.36 -12.33 -13.01
C GLY A 70 -3.73 -11.69 -13.22
N ARG A 71 -4.58 -11.75 -12.18
CA ARG A 71 -5.89 -11.11 -12.24
C ARG A 71 -5.76 -9.58 -12.36
N LEU A 72 -4.84 -8.99 -11.62
CA LEU A 72 -4.59 -7.55 -11.70
C LEU A 72 -4.20 -7.13 -13.11
N GLN A 73 -3.33 -7.90 -13.77
CA GLN A 73 -2.89 -7.61 -15.12
C GLN A 73 -4.03 -7.79 -16.14
N LYS A 74 -4.89 -8.76 -15.93
CA LYS A 74 -5.95 -9.12 -16.86
C LYS A 74 -7.19 -8.24 -16.70
N VAL A 75 -7.60 -7.97 -15.48
CA VAL A 75 -8.85 -7.30 -15.16
C VAL A 75 -8.65 -5.84 -14.75
N GLY A 76 -7.51 -5.52 -14.16
CA GLY A 76 -7.21 -4.14 -13.75
C GLY A 76 -7.43 -3.85 -12.27
N ASP A 77 -8.01 -4.80 -11.54
CA ASP A 77 -8.16 -4.67 -10.09
C ASP A 77 -8.22 -6.04 -9.44
N VAL A 78 -7.91 -6.07 -8.15
CA VAL A 78 -8.05 -7.27 -7.33
C VAL A 78 -8.37 -6.87 -5.90
N ASP A 79 -9.39 -7.50 -5.33
CA ASP A 79 -9.77 -7.36 -3.92
C ASP A 79 -9.60 -8.72 -3.26
N PHE A 80 -9.01 -8.72 -2.06
CA PHE A 80 -8.78 -9.97 -1.35
C PHE A 80 -8.59 -9.73 0.14
N ALA A 81 -8.72 -10.80 0.91
CA ALA A 81 -8.37 -10.76 2.33
C ALA A 81 -6.89 -11.14 2.45
N TYR A 82 -6.13 -10.28 3.10
CA TYR A 82 -4.71 -10.51 3.34
C TYR A 82 -4.48 -10.80 4.82
N GLN A 83 -3.72 -11.82 5.10
CA GLN A 83 -3.43 -12.21 6.48
C GLN A 83 -1.91 -12.32 6.67
N ASN A 84 -1.44 -11.76 7.78
CA ASN A 84 -0.05 -11.89 8.21
C ASN A 84 -0.02 -12.14 9.71
N GLU A 85 1.15 -12.09 10.32
CA GLU A 85 1.31 -12.33 11.76
C GLU A 85 0.54 -11.33 12.62
N GLN A 86 0.26 -10.14 12.10
CA GLN A 86 -0.38 -9.08 12.86
C GLN A 86 -1.89 -9.10 12.76
N GLY A 87 -2.44 -9.84 11.83
CA GLY A 87 -3.87 -9.93 11.69
C GLY A 87 -4.34 -10.11 10.26
N ARG A 88 -5.63 -9.86 10.07
CA ARG A 88 -6.30 -10.01 8.80
C ARG A 88 -6.75 -8.65 8.30
N PHE A 89 -6.52 -8.41 7.00
CA PHE A 89 -6.78 -7.12 6.38
C PHE A 89 -7.59 -7.31 5.11
N ARG A 90 -8.39 -6.33 4.78
CA ARG A 90 -9.01 -6.26 3.47
C ARG A 90 -8.08 -5.44 2.58
N ALA A 91 -7.71 -6.00 1.43
CA ALA A 91 -6.77 -5.37 0.52
C ALA A 91 -7.40 -5.16 -0.85
N SER A 92 -7.01 -4.07 -1.49
CA SER A 92 -7.45 -3.73 -2.82
C SER A 92 -6.27 -3.17 -3.59
N VAL A 93 -6.03 -3.65 -4.80
CA VAL A 93 -5.02 -3.11 -5.70
C VAL A 93 -5.70 -2.79 -7.02
N VAL A 94 -5.50 -1.57 -7.50
CA VAL A 94 -6.12 -1.09 -8.73
C VAL A 94 -5.03 -0.62 -9.68
N LYS A 95 -5.12 -1.06 -10.93
CA LYS A 95 -4.21 -0.63 -11.97
C LYS A 95 -4.70 0.69 -12.54
N GLN A 96 -3.86 1.71 -12.41
CA GLN A 96 -4.15 3.04 -12.94
C GLN A 96 -3.28 3.32 -14.16
N ARG A 97 -3.56 4.41 -14.84
CA ARG A 97 -2.83 4.80 -16.03
C ARG A 97 -1.32 4.92 -15.81
N LEU A 98 -0.91 5.40 -14.65
CA LEU A 98 0.48 5.73 -14.36
C LEU A 98 1.14 4.79 -13.37
N GLY A 99 0.44 3.78 -12.88
CA GLY A 99 0.96 2.82 -11.93
C GLY A 99 -0.15 2.14 -11.16
N LEU A 100 0.18 1.56 -10.01
CA LEU A 100 -0.79 0.86 -9.17
C LEU A 100 -1.16 1.71 -7.95
N ASP A 101 -2.40 1.58 -7.51
CA ASP A 101 -2.87 2.12 -6.24
C ASP A 101 -3.23 0.96 -5.32
N ILE A 102 -2.68 0.98 -4.12
CA ILE A 102 -2.86 -0.08 -3.13
C ILE A 102 -3.68 0.44 -1.95
#